data_782d11544ead8fd15b9d1fe6500e79d0
#
_entry.id   782d11544ead8fd15b9d1fe6500e79d0
#
_cell.length_a   1.000
_cell.length_b   1.000
_cell.length_c   1.000
_cell.angle_alpha   90.00
_cell.angle_beta   90.00
_cell.angle_gamma   90.00
#
_symmetry.space_group_name_H-M   'P 1'
#
loop_
_entity.id
_entity.type
_entity.pdbx_description
1 polymer ?
#
loop_
_entity_poly.entity_id
_entity_poly.type
_entity_poly.pdbx_seq_one_letter_code
_entity_poly.pdbx_strand_id
1 'polypeptide(L)'
;MSTSAKTKSTTIRFLEARAGGPLTLGRLLESIRLGEEETQASFARTLGISRSHLCDIEHGRKSLSLERAVRFAKALGYPRDQFVRLALQAMVEEAGLSLRVKVQAA
;
A
#
# COMPACT_ATOMS: atom_id res chain seq x y z
N MET A 1 12.39 6.13 -16.52
CA MET A 1 11.27 5.51 -17.25
C MET A 1 10.18 5.12 -16.26
N SER A 2 8.98 5.58 -16.48
CA SER A 2 7.90 5.30 -15.53
C SER A 2 7.34 3.89 -15.77
N THR A 3 7.04 3.18 -14.68
CA THR A 3 6.41 1.88 -14.73
C THR A 3 4.91 2.04 -14.97
N SER A 4 4.34 1.27 -15.88
CA SER A 4 2.91 1.35 -16.15
C SER A 4 2.11 0.80 -14.96
N ALA A 5 0.85 1.23 -14.84
CA ALA A 5 -0.04 0.74 -13.79
C ALA A 5 -0.20 -0.78 -13.86
N LYS A 6 -0.25 -1.34 -15.06
CA LYS A 6 -0.35 -2.79 -15.26
C LYS A 6 0.87 -3.52 -14.71
N THR A 7 2.08 -3.00 -14.96
CA THR A 7 3.31 -3.58 -14.45
C THR A 7 3.35 -3.54 -12.92
N LYS A 8 2.89 -2.42 -12.32
CA LYS A 8 2.86 -2.27 -10.86
C LYS A 8 1.82 -3.18 -10.23
N SER A 9 0.68 -3.42 -10.89
CA SER A 9 -0.30 -4.42 -10.43
C SER A 9 0.31 -5.82 -10.40
N THR A 10 1.11 -6.17 -11.41
CA THR A 10 1.81 -7.45 -11.47
C THR A 10 2.82 -7.55 -10.32
N THR A 11 3.52 -6.44 -10.00
CA THR A 11 4.44 -6.38 -8.88
C THR A 11 3.73 -6.67 -7.56
N ILE A 12 2.54 -6.09 -7.35
CA ILE A 12 1.76 -6.34 -6.14
C ILE A 12 1.42 -7.83 -6.01
N ARG A 13 0.94 -8.47 -7.09
CA ARG A 13 0.63 -9.90 -7.07
C ARG A 13 1.86 -10.75 -6.77
N PHE A 14 3.00 -10.38 -7.34
CA PHE A 14 4.25 -11.08 -7.10
C PHE A 14 4.64 -11.00 -5.62
N LEU A 15 4.54 -9.81 -5.02
CA LEU A 15 4.86 -9.61 -3.61
C LEU A 15 3.91 -10.39 -2.71
N GLU A 16 2.62 -10.43 -3.02
CA GLU A 16 1.64 -11.21 -2.26
C GLU A 16 1.95 -12.70 -2.30
N ALA A 17 2.31 -13.20 -3.47
CA ALA A 17 2.69 -14.62 -3.63
C ALA A 17 3.93 -14.95 -2.80
N ARG A 18 4.92 -14.06 -2.80
CA ARG A 18 6.15 -14.25 -2.03
C ARG A 18 5.93 -14.18 -0.53
N ALA A 19 4.98 -13.38 -0.09
CA ALA A 19 4.66 -13.21 1.32
C ALA A 19 3.86 -14.41 1.89
N GLY A 20 3.40 -15.31 1.03
CA GLY A 20 2.61 -16.45 1.47
C GLY A 20 1.18 -16.10 1.84
N GLY A 21 0.68 -14.94 1.40
CA GLY A 21 -0.67 -14.49 1.69
C GLY A 21 -0.88 -13.04 1.28
N PRO A 22 -2.05 -12.49 1.62
CA PRO A 22 -2.37 -11.10 1.27
C PRO A 22 -1.38 -10.12 1.88
N LEU A 23 -0.93 -9.18 1.08
CA LEU A 23 -0.02 -8.13 1.50
C LEU A 23 -0.82 -7.01 2.17
N THR A 24 -0.33 -6.50 3.30
CA THR A 24 -0.94 -5.31 3.90
C THR A 24 -0.42 -4.06 3.18
N LEU A 25 -1.17 -2.97 3.28
CA LEU A 25 -0.76 -1.71 2.65
C LEU A 25 0.57 -1.21 3.24
N GLY A 26 0.74 -1.34 4.55
CA GLY A 26 1.99 -0.95 5.21
C GLY A 26 3.18 -1.75 4.68
N ARG A 27 3.03 -3.07 4.52
CA ARG A 27 4.09 -3.91 3.99
C ARG A 27 4.36 -3.62 2.52
N LEU A 28 3.34 -3.29 1.76
CA LEU A 28 3.51 -2.90 0.37
C LEU A 28 4.33 -1.62 0.27
N LEU A 29 3.99 -0.61 1.07
CA LEU A 29 4.73 0.65 1.08
C LEU A 29 6.20 0.42 1.45
N GLU A 30 6.46 -0.39 2.46
CA GLU A 30 7.83 -0.74 2.85
C GLU A 30 8.57 -1.41 1.69
N SER A 31 7.93 -2.36 1.02
CA SER A 31 8.53 -3.07 -0.11
C SER A 31 8.86 -2.13 -1.27
N ILE A 32 7.95 -1.20 -1.57
CA ILE A 32 8.20 -0.20 -2.61
C ILE A 32 9.39 0.66 -2.23
N ARG A 33 9.42 1.15 -0.98
CA ARG A 33 10.50 1.99 -0.49
C ARG A 33 11.86 1.29 -0.58
N LEU A 34 11.92 0.07 -0.09
CA LEU A 34 13.17 -0.71 -0.12
C LEU A 34 13.60 -1.04 -1.54
N GLY A 35 12.66 -1.35 -2.41
CA GLY A 35 12.93 -1.62 -3.81
C GLY A 35 13.50 -0.42 -4.55
N GLU A 36 13.15 0.79 -4.13
CA GLU A 36 13.67 2.04 -4.70
C GLU A 36 14.88 2.56 -3.93
N GLU A 37 15.33 1.82 -2.93
CA GLU A 37 16.48 2.18 -2.09
C GLU A 37 16.31 3.54 -1.42
N GLU A 38 15.07 3.87 -1.02
CA GLU A 38 14.79 5.13 -0.34
C GLU A 38 14.78 4.96 1.18
N THR A 39 15.20 6.03 1.87
CA THR A 39 15.07 6.09 3.33
C THR A 39 13.60 6.37 3.68
N GLN A 40 13.22 6.08 4.93
CA GLN A 40 11.88 6.44 5.40
C GLN A 40 11.64 7.95 5.30
N ALA A 41 12.64 8.76 5.62
CA ALA A 41 12.52 10.22 5.56
C ALA A 41 12.23 10.71 4.13
N SER A 42 12.97 10.19 3.15
CA SER A 42 12.77 10.56 1.73
C SER A 42 11.41 10.11 1.22
N PHE A 43 11.05 8.86 1.50
CA PHE A 43 9.79 8.28 1.05
C PHE A 43 8.60 9.01 1.67
N ALA A 44 8.70 9.33 2.97
CA ALA A 44 7.66 10.08 3.68
C ALA A 44 7.42 11.45 3.03
N ARG A 45 8.50 12.13 2.61
CA ARG A 45 8.36 13.41 1.90
C ARG A 45 7.58 13.26 0.60
N THR A 46 7.86 12.20 -0.15
CA THR A 46 7.10 11.91 -1.39
C THR A 46 5.62 11.71 -1.10
N LEU A 47 5.30 11.06 0.02
CA LEU A 47 3.92 10.78 0.41
C LEU A 47 3.25 11.95 1.14
N GLY A 48 4.00 12.99 1.50
CA GLY A 48 3.47 14.14 2.21
C GLY A 48 3.12 13.88 3.67
N ILE A 49 3.85 12.97 4.32
CA ILE A 49 3.65 12.63 5.74
C ILE A 49 4.98 12.67 6.46
N SER A 50 4.94 12.61 7.80
CA SER A 50 6.15 12.57 8.60
C SER A 50 6.79 11.18 8.53
N ARG A 51 8.10 11.11 8.79
CA ARG A 51 8.81 9.84 8.88
C ARG A 51 8.21 8.93 9.95
N SER A 52 7.87 9.52 11.10
CA SER A 52 7.25 8.79 12.21
C SER A 52 5.93 8.15 11.80
N HIS A 53 5.11 8.90 11.05
CA HIS A 53 3.83 8.41 10.57
C HIS A 53 4.04 7.25 9.58
N LEU A 54 4.99 7.40 8.66
CA LEU A 54 5.32 6.32 7.73
C LEU A 54 5.77 5.06 8.47
N CYS A 55 6.62 5.22 9.46
CA CYS A 55 7.10 4.12 10.29
C CYS A 55 5.92 3.37 10.92
N ASP A 56 4.96 4.11 11.49
CA ASP A 56 3.77 3.51 12.10
C ASP A 56 2.93 2.74 11.09
N ILE A 57 2.77 3.28 9.88
CA ILE A 57 2.02 2.63 8.81
C ILE A 57 2.73 1.35 8.36
N GLU A 58 4.04 1.43 8.14
CA GLU A 58 4.83 0.27 7.68
C GLU A 58 4.78 -0.88 8.70
N HIS A 59 4.74 -0.54 9.99
CA HIS A 59 4.69 -1.54 11.06
C HIS A 59 3.27 -1.93 11.48
N GLY A 60 2.27 -1.44 10.80
CA GLY A 60 0.87 -1.80 11.07
C GLY A 60 0.29 -1.19 12.32
N ARG A 61 0.95 -0.17 12.90
CA ARG A 61 0.46 0.52 14.09
C ARG A 61 -0.62 1.55 13.78
N LYS A 62 -0.68 2.01 12.53
CA LYS A 62 -1.71 2.93 12.05
C LYS A 62 -2.22 2.47 10.70
N SER A 63 -3.53 2.53 10.54
CA SER A 63 -4.18 2.23 9.26
C SER A 63 -4.27 3.50 8.42
N LEU A 64 -4.59 3.33 7.14
CA LEU A 64 -4.74 4.43 6.21
C LEU A 64 -6.21 4.63 5.87
N SER A 65 -6.62 5.90 5.80
CA SER A 65 -7.94 6.25 5.25
C SER A 65 -7.96 5.97 3.74
N LEU A 66 -9.15 5.81 3.18
CA LEU A 66 -9.30 5.60 1.74
C LEU A 66 -8.74 6.77 0.94
N GLU A 67 -8.97 8.00 1.42
CA GLU A 67 -8.46 9.21 0.76
C GLU A 67 -6.94 9.20 0.70
N ARG A 68 -6.30 8.83 1.80
CA ARG A 68 -4.85 8.78 1.88
C ARG A 68 -4.28 7.66 1.01
N ALA A 69 -4.95 6.51 0.99
CA ALA A 69 -4.56 5.39 0.13
C ALA A 69 -4.55 5.82 -1.33
N VAL A 70 -5.59 6.54 -1.77
CA VAL A 70 -5.68 7.03 -3.15
C VAL A 70 -4.56 8.05 -3.44
N ARG A 71 -4.30 8.97 -2.51
CA ARG A 71 -3.21 9.95 -2.69
C ARG A 71 -1.85 9.28 -2.79
N PHE A 72 -1.61 8.28 -1.96
CA PHE A 72 -0.33 7.56 -1.98
C PHE A 72 -0.17 6.80 -3.30
N ALA A 73 -1.22 6.14 -3.77
CA ALA A 73 -1.18 5.44 -5.05
C ALA A 73 -0.82 6.41 -6.18
N LYS A 74 -1.45 7.58 -6.21
CA LYS A 74 -1.18 8.60 -7.21
C LYS A 74 0.26 9.11 -7.12
N ALA A 75 0.74 9.39 -5.92
CA ALA A 75 2.10 9.89 -5.72
C ALA A 75 3.15 8.88 -6.17
N LEU A 76 2.88 7.60 -6.00
CA LEU A 76 3.81 6.53 -6.34
C LEU A 76 3.60 5.96 -7.75
N GLY A 77 2.53 6.38 -8.44
CA GLY A 77 2.21 5.89 -9.77
C GLY A 77 1.67 4.46 -9.78
N TYR A 78 0.99 4.04 -8.72
CA TYR A 78 0.36 2.73 -8.62
C TYR A 78 -1.14 2.81 -8.88
N PRO A 79 -1.77 1.69 -9.28
CA PRO A 79 -3.23 1.66 -9.45
C PRO A 79 -3.92 1.93 -8.11
N ARG A 80 -4.85 2.90 -8.11
CA ARG A 80 -5.55 3.27 -6.88
C ARG A 80 -6.44 2.17 -6.34
N ASP A 81 -7.01 1.35 -7.23
CA ASP A 81 -7.91 0.25 -6.82
C ASP A 81 -7.19 -0.76 -5.94
N GLN A 82 -5.91 -1.04 -6.19
CA GLN A 82 -5.13 -1.95 -5.36
C GLN A 82 -4.89 -1.35 -3.96
N PHE A 83 -4.57 -0.06 -3.88
CA PHE A 83 -4.37 0.61 -2.59
C PHE A 83 -5.67 0.69 -1.80
N VAL A 84 -6.79 0.99 -2.48
CA VAL A 84 -8.11 1.02 -1.86
C VAL A 84 -8.50 -0.37 -1.34
N ARG A 85 -8.26 -1.40 -2.14
CA ARG A 85 -8.54 -2.79 -1.73
C ARG A 85 -7.80 -3.15 -0.45
N LEU A 86 -6.53 -2.82 -0.36
CA LEU A 86 -5.73 -3.13 0.82
C LEU A 86 -6.17 -2.32 2.04
N ALA A 87 -6.56 -1.06 1.85
CA ALA A 87 -7.08 -0.25 2.94
C ALA A 87 -8.40 -0.80 3.47
N LEU A 88 -9.30 -1.20 2.57
CA LEU A 88 -10.58 -1.81 2.95
C LEU A 88 -10.38 -3.17 3.63
N GLN A 89 -9.45 -3.96 3.12
CA GLN A 89 -9.14 -5.26 3.72
C GLN A 89 -8.67 -5.10 5.16
N ALA A 90 -7.83 -4.10 5.43
CA ALA A 90 -7.39 -3.81 6.80
C ALA A 90 -8.57 -3.46 7.71
N MET A 91 -9.53 -2.67 7.21
CA MET A 91 -10.72 -2.32 7.97
C MET A 91 -11.57 -3.54 8.31
N VAL A 92 -11.71 -4.46 7.34
CA VAL A 92 -12.45 -5.71 7.54
C VAL A 92 -11.77 -6.57 8.62
N GLU A 93 -10.45 -6.67 8.56
CA GLU A 93 -9.69 -7.47 9.53
C GLU A 93 -9.71 -6.85 10.92
N GLU A 94 -9.65 -5.52 11.00
CA GLU A 94 -9.76 -4.81 12.29
C GLU A 94 -11.11 -5.02 12.94
N ALA A 95 -12.15 -5.23 12.13
CA ALA A 95 -13.50 -5.55 12.64
C ALA A 95 -13.64 -7.02 13.05
N GLY A 96 -12.58 -7.82 12.92
CA GLY A 96 -12.61 -9.24 13.29
C GLY A 96 -13.34 -10.11 12.29
N LEU A 97 -13.53 -9.64 11.06
CA LEU A 97 -14.27 -10.36 10.04
C LEU A 97 -13.33 -11.16 9.14
N SER A 98 -13.70 -12.40 8.83
CA SER A 98 -12.94 -13.26 7.94
C SER A 98 -13.49 -13.15 6.52
N LEU A 99 -13.42 -11.94 5.96
CA LEU A 99 -13.92 -11.63 4.63
C LEU A 99 -12.78 -11.12 3.74
N ARG A 100 -12.80 -11.50 2.48
CA ARG A 100 -11.85 -11.02 1.49
C ARG A 100 -12.48 -9.91 0.64
N VAL A 101 -11.86 -8.75 0.63
CA VAL A 101 -12.32 -7.60 -0.15
C VAL A 101 -11.86 -7.72 -1.59
N LYS A 102 -12.77 -7.47 -2.52
CA LYS A 102 -12.48 -7.33 -3.95
C LYS A 102 -12.96 -5.96 -4.39
N VAL A 103 -12.18 -5.29 -5.23
CA VAL A 103 -12.50 -3.96 -5.76
C VAL A 103 -12.59 -4.04 -7.27
N GLN A 104 -13.64 -3.47 -7.81
CA GLN A 104 -13.93 -3.48 -9.24
C GLN A 104 -14.34 -2.07 -9.64
N ALA A 105 -13.85 -1.61 -10.80
CA ALA A 105 -14.21 -0.29 -11.31
C ALA A 105 -15.71 -0.19 -11.53
N ALA A 106 -16.26 0.98 -11.16
CA ALA A 106 -17.69 1.24 -11.31
C ALA A 106 -18.08 1.43 -12.78
#